data_c3e5137aa54d856093e140f4d2ab0286
#
_entry.id   c3e5137aa54d856093e140f4d2ab0286
#
_cell.length_a   1.000
_cell.length_b   1.000
_cell.length_c   1.000
_cell.angle_alpha   90.00
_cell.angle_beta   90.00
_cell.angle_gamma   90.00
#
_symmetry.space_group_name_H-M   'P 1'
#
loop_
_entity.id
_entity.type
_entity.pdbx_description
1 polymer ?
#
loop_
_entity_poly.entity_id
_entity_poly.type
_entity_poly.pdbx_seq_one_letter_code
_entity_poly.pdbx_strand_id
1 'polypeptide(L)'
;LIDVVNRKGSYLGTGLLSKSSKIRIRLITRNANDAFDRAFWKRKVAWAWEYRKTVMGEDASCCRVLFSEADGFPGLVVDRFNDVLVAETLSVGMERLKPVIFPVLLEVLAEDGVSIRGLYERNDVATRKLEGLELTAGWFAGAADEGGQAAFDPLAPGAPGTEGFGPTATQIVENGVRYEVDFENGQKTGFFLDQKYNRRAVAKLAAGKHVLDCFTHTGSFALNAAHGGAAYVNAVDISELAVAQARKNAQLNGLEKHMDFTATNVFDLLPALEAAHDRTYDFIVLDPPAFTKSRKTIQSASRGYKEINYRAMKLLPRGGVSGNLQLQPLHGH
;
A
#
# COMPACT_ATOMS: atom_id res chain seq x y z
N LEU A 1 -10.78 -26.38 2.63
CA LEU A 1 -9.42 -26.88 2.78
C LEU A 1 -9.27 -28.24 2.06
N ILE A 2 -8.14 -28.46 1.42
CA ILE A 2 -7.81 -29.71 0.74
C ILE A 2 -6.34 -30.01 0.91
N ASP A 3 -6.01 -31.32 1.01
CA ASP A 3 -4.63 -31.78 0.99
C ASP A 3 -4.12 -31.92 -0.43
N VAL A 4 -2.89 -31.53 -0.64
CA VAL A 4 -2.17 -31.64 -1.90
C VAL A 4 -1.12 -32.72 -1.75
N VAL A 5 -1.15 -33.69 -2.65
CA VAL A 5 -0.20 -34.81 -2.67
C VAL A 5 0.48 -34.88 -4.04
N ASN A 6 1.69 -35.44 -4.09
CA ASN A 6 2.35 -35.75 -5.35
C ASN A 6 1.76 -37.03 -5.97
N ARG A 7 2.23 -37.39 -7.17
CA ARG A 7 1.77 -38.58 -7.88
C ARG A 7 2.04 -39.91 -7.13
N LYS A 8 2.93 -39.91 -6.14
CA LYS A 8 3.27 -41.07 -5.31
C LYS A 8 2.48 -41.08 -4.00
N GLY A 9 1.53 -40.13 -3.80
CA GLY A 9 0.74 -40.01 -2.59
C GLY A 9 1.42 -39.26 -1.42
N SER A 10 2.66 -38.74 -1.60
CA SER A 10 3.33 -37.99 -0.54
C SER A 10 2.68 -36.63 -0.35
N TYR A 11 2.45 -36.24 0.88
CA TYR A 11 1.86 -34.94 1.25
C TYR A 11 2.79 -33.80 0.85
N LEU A 12 2.22 -32.77 0.23
CA LEU A 12 2.91 -31.54 -0.19
C LEU A 12 2.45 -30.30 0.59
N GLY A 13 1.27 -30.35 1.16
CA GLY A 13 0.70 -29.25 1.92
C GLY A 13 -0.83 -29.29 1.94
N THR A 14 -1.44 -28.46 2.78
CA THR A 14 -2.87 -28.18 2.79
C THR A 14 -3.13 -26.76 2.35
N GLY A 15 -4.17 -26.57 1.54
CA GLY A 15 -4.48 -25.29 0.95
C GLY A 15 -5.96 -25.01 0.74
N LEU A 16 -6.23 -23.82 0.24
CA LEU A 16 -7.56 -23.33 -0.11
C LEU A 16 -7.85 -23.61 -1.59
N LEU A 17 -8.96 -24.26 -1.86
CA LEU A 17 -9.43 -24.53 -3.21
C LEU A 17 -10.30 -23.39 -3.73
N SER A 18 -9.96 -22.86 -4.90
CA SER A 18 -10.84 -22.01 -5.70
C SER A 18 -11.38 -22.78 -6.91
N LYS A 19 -12.68 -22.67 -7.15
CA LYS A 19 -13.32 -23.26 -8.33
C LYS A 19 -13.33 -22.30 -9.53
N SER A 20 -13.19 -21.00 -9.29
CA SER A 20 -13.27 -19.93 -10.29
C SER A 20 -11.91 -19.49 -10.81
N SER A 21 -10.90 -19.44 -9.95
CA SER A 21 -9.58 -18.96 -10.28
C SER A 21 -8.76 -19.93 -11.14
N LYS A 22 -7.89 -19.40 -12.00
CA LYS A 22 -6.84 -20.19 -12.67
C LYS A 22 -5.85 -20.81 -11.66
N ILE A 23 -5.59 -20.12 -10.54
CA ILE A 23 -4.82 -20.65 -9.41
C ILE A 23 -5.79 -21.45 -8.56
N ARG A 24 -5.89 -22.74 -8.85
CA ARG A 24 -6.89 -23.65 -8.25
C ARG A 24 -6.66 -23.86 -6.74
N ILE A 25 -5.42 -23.90 -6.30
CA ILE A 25 -5.04 -24.21 -4.92
C ILE A 25 -3.99 -23.21 -4.46
N ARG A 26 -4.24 -22.64 -3.28
CA ARG A 26 -3.32 -21.74 -2.58
C ARG A 26 -2.91 -22.42 -1.27
N LEU A 27 -1.65 -22.82 -1.16
CA LEU A 27 -1.15 -23.49 0.04
C LEU A 27 -1.10 -22.57 1.24
N ILE A 28 -1.54 -23.07 2.41
CA ILE A 28 -1.49 -22.39 3.71
C ILE A 28 -0.32 -22.93 4.54
N THR A 29 -0.14 -24.24 4.53
CA THR A 29 0.89 -24.93 5.30
C THR A 29 1.43 -26.14 4.58
N ARG A 30 2.64 -26.55 4.99
CA ARG A 30 3.25 -27.82 4.58
C ARG A 30 3.37 -28.79 5.75
N ASN A 31 2.85 -28.44 6.92
CA ASN A 31 2.81 -29.28 8.10
C ASN A 31 1.46 -30.03 8.17
N ALA A 32 1.51 -31.35 8.03
CA ALA A 32 0.32 -32.20 8.05
C ALA A 32 -0.37 -32.25 9.43
N ASN A 33 0.28 -31.78 10.49
CA ASN A 33 -0.26 -31.78 11.85
C ASN A 33 -0.99 -30.49 12.22
N ASP A 34 -1.08 -29.50 11.33
CA ASP A 34 -1.79 -28.28 11.59
C ASP A 34 -3.31 -28.50 11.59
N ALA A 35 -3.99 -28.04 12.64
CA ALA A 35 -5.42 -28.29 12.86
C ALA A 35 -6.36 -27.24 12.26
N PHE A 36 -5.84 -26.10 11.75
CA PHE A 36 -6.60 -24.97 11.17
C PHE A 36 -7.70 -24.38 12.08
N ASP A 37 -7.54 -24.57 13.38
CA ASP A 37 -8.36 -23.98 14.42
C ASP A 37 -8.00 -22.51 14.68
N ARG A 38 -8.68 -21.87 15.60
CA ARG A 38 -8.42 -20.48 16.00
C ARG A 38 -6.98 -20.29 16.52
N ALA A 39 -6.44 -21.27 17.25
CA ALA A 39 -5.06 -21.23 17.77
C ALA A 39 -4.02 -21.26 16.64
N PHE A 40 -4.26 -22.01 15.58
CA PHE A 40 -3.41 -22.00 14.37
C PHE A 40 -3.37 -20.61 13.74
N TRP A 41 -4.52 -19.97 13.52
CA TRP A 41 -4.58 -18.65 12.92
C TRP A 41 -3.95 -17.59 13.83
N LYS A 42 -4.19 -17.66 15.15
CA LYS A 42 -3.58 -16.74 16.13
C LYS A 42 -2.05 -16.83 16.08
N ARG A 43 -1.50 -18.02 16.06
CA ARG A 43 -0.05 -18.24 15.94
C ARG A 43 0.52 -17.66 14.66
N LYS A 44 -0.15 -17.85 13.51
CA LYS A 44 0.30 -17.27 12.23
C LYS A 44 0.25 -15.75 12.20
N VAL A 45 -0.82 -15.17 12.72
CA VAL A 45 -0.94 -13.70 12.86
C VAL A 45 0.14 -13.16 13.78
N ALA A 46 0.37 -13.79 14.93
CA ALA A 46 1.40 -13.40 15.86
C ALA A 46 2.80 -13.41 15.23
N TRP A 47 3.13 -14.45 14.45
CA TRP A 47 4.41 -14.50 13.72
C TRP A 47 4.55 -13.38 12.70
N ALA A 48 3.50 -13.08 11.94
CA ALA A 48 3.52 -11.98 10.99
C ALA A 48 3.72 -10.63 11.72
N TRP A 49 3.00 -10.41 12.82
CA TRP A 49 3.12 -9.19 13.61
C TRP A 49 4.51 -9.03 14.27
N GLU A 50 5.05 -10.08 14.90
CA GLU A 50 6.40 -10.06 15.47
C GLU A 50 7.46 -9.71 14.43
N TYR A 51 7.34 -10.29 13.23
CA TYR A 51 8.21 -9.92 12.12
C TYR A 51 8.10 -8.44 11.78
N ARG A 52 6.88 -7.87 11.73
CA ARG A 52 6.67 -6.43 11.44
C ARG A 52 7.29 -5.55 12.53
N LYS A 53 7.11 -5.87 13.79
CA LYS A 53 7.76 -5.13 14.90
C LYS A 53 9.28 -5.11 14.73
N THR A 54 9.88 -6.25 14.36
CA THR A 54 11.32 -6.36 14.16
C THR A 54 11.83 -5.51 12.99
N VAL A 55 11.15 -5.54 11.83
CA VAL A 55 11.66 -4.90 10.61
C VAL A 55 11.22 -3.46 10.43
N MET A 56 10.10 -3.04 11.04
CA MET A 56 9.55 -1.68 10.90
C MET A 56 9.98 -0.76 12.03
N GLY A 57 10.30 -1.29 13.22
CA GLY A 57 10.69 -0.47 14.37
C GLY A 57 9.64 0.58 14.70
N GLU A 58 10.04 1.86 14.74
CA GLU A 58 9.17 3.01 15.06
C GLU A 58 8.02 3.19 14.06
N ASP A 59 8.17 2.71 12.83
CA ASP A 59 7.12 2.78 11.81
C ASP A 59 6.13 1.60 11.84
N ALA A 60 6.12 0.76 12.88
CA ALA A 60 5.16 -0.35 13.01
C ALA A 60 3.70 0.11 13.09
N SER A 61 3.46 1.39 13.38
CA SER A 61 2.12 2.02 13.32
C SER A 61 1.64 2.30 11.87
N CYS A 62 2.54 2.22 10.88
CA CYS A 62 2.24 2.43 9.47
C CYS A 62 2.96 1.37 8.63
N CYS A 63 2.35 0.19 8.51
CA CYS A 63 2.98 -0.94 7.83
C CYS A 63 1.96 -1.95 7.31
N ARG A 64 2.39 -2.78 6.36
CA ARG A 64 1.65 -3.96 5.95
C ARG A 64 1.79 -5.05 7.02
N VAL A 65 0.70 -5.34 7.75
CA VAL A 65 0.68 -6.34 8.83
C VAL A 65 0.64 -7.76 8.28
N LEU A 66 -0.23 -8.00 7.28
CA LEU A 66 -0.31 -9.29 6.57
C LEU A 66 -0.05 -9.10 5.08
N PHE A 67 0.83 -9.93 4.52
CA PHE A 67 1.21 -9.87 3.10
C PHE A 67 0.98 -11.20 2.38
N SER A 68 -0.28 -11.57 2.23
CA SER A 68 -0.71 -12.66 1.34
C SER A 68 0.10 -13.96 1.51
N GLU A 69 0.58 -14.53 0.41
CA GLU A 69 1.35 -15.76 0.38
C GLU A 69 2.63 -15.70 1.24
N ALA A 70 3.25 -14.52 1.35
CA ALA A 70 4.49 -14.35 2.12
C ALA A 70 4.31 -14.66 3.61
N ASP A 71 3.14 -14.36 4.17
CA ASP A 71 2.82 -14.64 5.57
C ASP A 71 1.92 -15.89 5.72
N GLY A 72 1.61 -16.57 4.60
CA GLY A 72 0.75 -17.76 4.58
C GLY A 72 -0.75 -17.45 4.76
N PHE A 73 -1.18 -16.28 4.30
CA PHE A 73 -2.58 -15.86 4.16
C PHE A 73 -2.92 -15.59 2.70
N PRO A 74 -2.88 -16.58 1.81
CA PRO A 74 -2.86 -16.39 0.36
C PRO A 74 -4.09 -15.65 -0.15
N GLY A 75 -3.87 -14.45 -0.66
CA GLY A 75 -4.92 -13.56 -1.15
C GLY A 75 -5.51 -12.65 -0.07
N LEU A 76 -4.89 -12.51 1.10
CA LEU A 76 -5.25 -11.51 2.11
C LEU A 76 -4.10 -10.55 2.33
N VAL A 77 -4.37 -9.27 2.16
CA VAL A 77 -3.48 -8.17 2.50
C VAL A 77 -4.14 -7.34 3.59
N VAL A 78 -3.38 -6.98 4.62
CA VAL A 78 -3.85 -6.06 5.66
C VAL A 78 -2.78 -5.03 5.95
N ASP A 79 -3.12 -3.78 5.75
CA ASP A 79 -2.30 -2.62 6.05
C ASP A 79 -2.79 -1.94 7.32
N ARG A 80 -1.87 -1.51 8.18
CA ARG A 80 -2.16 -0.71 9.36
C ARG A 80 -1.82 0.75 9.09
N PHE A 81 -2.78 1.61 9.32
CA PHE A 81 -2.65 3.06 9.30
C PHE A 81 -3.01 3.60 10.68
N ASN A 82 -2.01 3.72 11.56
CA ASN A 82 -2.16 4.14 12.95
C ASN A 82 -3.17 3.29 13.73
N ASP A 83 -4.40 3.77 13.88
CA ASP A 83 -5.50 3.17 14.64
C ASP A 83 -6.53 2.43 13.77
N VAL A 84 -6.25 2.25 12.48
CA VAL A 84 -7.13 1.57 11.52
C VAL A 84 -6.39 0.46 10.80
N LEU A 85 -7.07 -0.66 10.56
CA LEU A 85 -6.64 -1.69 9.62
C LEU A 85 -7.42 -1.54 8.32
N VAL A 86 -6.73 -1.68 7.18
CA VAL A 86 -7.36 -1.72 5.86
C VAL A 86 -7.01 -3.02 5.18
N ALA A 87 -8.03 -3.79 4.80
CA ALA A 87 -7.86 -5.13 4.26
C ALA A 87 -8.33 -5.25 2.81
N GLU A 88 -7.58 -5.98 2.01
CA GLU A 88 -7.99 -6.50 0.70
C GLU A 88 -8.06 -8.02 0.75
N THR A 89 -9.24 -8.58 0.53
CA THR A 89 -9.45 -10.04 0.49
C THR A 89 -9.64 -10.48 -0.96
N LEU A 90 -8.62 -11.10 -1.55
CA LEU A 90 -8.50 -11.36 -2.99
C LEU A 90 -8.73 -12.84 -3.38
N SER A 91 -9.05 -13.71 -2.42
CA SER A 91 -9.32 -15.11 -2.69
C SER A 91 -10.57 -15.60 -1.96
N VAL A 92 -11.32 -16.51 -2.60
CA VAL A 92 -12.55 -17.07 -2.01
C VAL A 92 -12.27 -17.82 -0.70
N GLY A 93 -11.09 -18.39 -0.54
CA GLY A 93 -10.72 -19.08 0.68
C GLY A 93 -10.52 -18.12 1.85
N MET A 94 -9.84 -16.99 1.65
CA MET A 94 -9.68 -15.95 2.68
C MET A 94 -10.99 -15.23 2.97
N GLU A 95 -11.84 -15.01 1.95
CA GLU A 95 -13.17 -14.45 2.15
C GLU A 95 -14.00 -15.25 3.16
N ARG A 96 -13.91 -16.58 3.10
CA ARG A 96 -14.59 -17.48 4.05
C ARG A 96 -13.93 -17.53 5.44
N LEU A 97 -12.64 -17.22 5.51
CA LEU A 97 -11.86 -17.27 6.75
C LEU A 97 -11.77 -15.92 7.47
N LYS A 98 -12.11 -14.82 6.81
CA LYS A 98 -12.04 -13.49 7.42
C LYS A 98 -12.83 -13.36 8.73
N PRO A 99 -14.01 -14.03 8.94
CA PRO A 99 -14.71 -13.99 10.23
C PRO A 99 -13.91 -14.59 11.39
N VAL A 100 -12.91 -15.41 11.12
CA VAL A 100 -12.00 -15.97 12.13
C VAL A 100 -10.71 -15.15 12.20
N ILE A 101 -10.13 -14.79 11.03
CA ILE A 101 -8.82 -14.15 10.96
C ILE A 101 -8.86 -12.70 11.45
N PHE A 102 -9.88 -11.91 11.10
CA PHE A 102 -9.96 -10.51 11.50
C PHE A 102 -10.09 -10.30 13.01
N PRO A 103 -10.99 -11.03 13.74
CA PRO A 103 -11.00 -10.99 15.20
C PRO A 103 -9.69 -11.42 15.84
N VAL A 104 -9.06 -12.47 15.33
CA VAL A 104 -7.77 -12.95 15.82
C VAL A 104 -6.66 -11.89 15.60
N LEU A 105 -6.68 -11.20 14.47
CA LEU A 105 -5.73 -10.12 14.17
C LEU A 105 -5.89 -8.96 15.18
N LEU A 106 -7.12 -8.52 15.43
CA LEU A 106 -7.41 -7.48 16.41
C LEU A 106 -6.99 -7.88 17.82
N GLU A 107 -7.23 -9.14 18.22
CA GLU A 107 -6.80 -9.68 19.49
C GLU A 107 -5.28 -9.66 19.65
N VAL A 108 -4.53 -10.16 18.67
CA VAL A 108 -3.05 -10.19 18.71
C VAL A 108 -2.49 -8.78 18.81
N LEU A 109 -3.04 -7.82 18.09
CA LEU A 109 -2.62 -6.42 18.17
C LEU A 109 -2.94 -5.81 19.55
N ALA A 110 -4.13 -6.10 20.09
CA ALA A 110 -4.55 -5.63 21.41
C ALA A 110 -3.70 -6.20 22.55
N GLU A 111 -3.30 -7.48 22.47
CA GLU A 111 -2.39 -8.12 23.44
C GLU A 111 -1.02 -7.41 23.48
N ASP A 112 -0.62 -6.78 22.39
CA ASP A 112 0.62 -6.00 22.27
C ASP A 112 0.40 -4.48 22.53
N GLY A 113 -0.77 -4.12 23.11
CA GLY A 113 -1.09 -2.74 23.48
C GLY A 113 -1.48 -1.84 22.32
N VAL A 114 -1.73 -2.40 21.12
CA VAL A 114 -2.15 -1.63 19.95
C VAL A 114 -3.66 -1.45 19.96
N SER A 115 -4.11 -0.19 20.00
CA SER A 115 -5.53 0.14 19.90
C SER A 115 -5.93 0.36 18.45
N ILE A 116 -6.87 -0.44 17.94
CA ILE A 116 -7.44 -0.35 16.60
C ILE A 116 -8.92 -0.02 16.72
N ARG A 117 -9.34 1.11 16.15
CA ARG A 117 -10.76 1.53 16.18
C ARG A 117 -11.64 0.79 15.18
N GLY A 118 -11.06 0.20 14.14
CA GLY A 118 -11.82 -0.57 13.15
C GLY A 118 -10.96 -1.17 12.05
N LEU A 119 -11.58 -2.10 11.33
CA LEU A 119 -11.04 -2.71 10.12
C LEU A 119 -11.94 -2.33 8.93
N TYR A 120 -11.35 -1.68 7.92
CA TYR A 120 -12.02 -1.29 6.69
C TYR A 120 -11.66 -2.24 5.55
N GLU A 121 -12.62 -2.71 4.80
CA GLU A 121 -12.40 -3.58 3.65
C GLU A 121 -12.37 -2.76 2.35
N ARG A 122 -11.29 -2.88 1.58
CA ARG A 122 -11.11 -2.34 0.23
C ARG A 122 -11.20 -3.47 -0.79
N ASN A 123 -12.35 -4.10 -0.82
CA ASN A 123 -12.67 -5.22 -1.69
C ASN A 123 -13.26 -4.76 -3.05
N ASP A 124 -13.05 -3.50 -3.43
CA ASP A 124 -13.48 -2.86 -4.68
C ASP A 124 -12.50 -3.08 -5.85
N VAL A 125 -11.54 -3.99 -5.71
CA VAL A 125 -10.51 -4.28 -6.71
C VAL A 125 -10.96 -5.33 -7.74
N ALA A 126 -10.71 -5.05 -9.02
CA ALA A 126 -11.21 -5.86 -10.14
C ALA A 126 -10.72 -7.33 -10.14
N THR A 127 -9.57 -7.62 -9.50
CA THR A 127 -9.00 -8.97 -9.38
C THR A 127 -9.92 -9.94 -8.64
N ARG A 128 -10.80 -9.46 -7.75
CA ARG A 128 -11.79 -10.26 -7.02
C ARG A 128 -12.75 -10.99 -7.97
N LYS A 129 -13.09 -10.39 -9.11
CA LYS A 129 -13.95 -10.99 -10.13
C LYS A 129 -13.37 -12.29 -10.71
N LEU A 130 -12.04 -12.44 -10.71
CA LEU A 130 -11.37 -13.67 -11.15
C LEU A 130 -11.61 -14.85 -10.20
N GLU A 131 -11.94 -14.56 -8.94
CA GLU A 131 -12.30 -15.54 -7.91
C GLU A 131 -13.84 -15.72 -7.79
N GLY A 132 -14.63 -14.95 -8.55
CA GLY A 132 -16.09 -14.94 -8.48
C GLY A 132 -16.62 -14.21 -7.24
N LEU A 133 -15.84 -13.26 -6.69
CA LEU A 133 -16.20 -12.46 -5.54
C LEU A 133 -16.79 -11.12 -5.96
N GLU A 134 -17.76 -10.63 -5.20
CA GLU A 134 -18.35 -9.30 -5.38
C GLU A 134 -17.38 -8.18 -4.98
N LEU A 135 -17.58 -7.01 -5.57
CA LEU A 135 -16.83 -5.81 -5.22
C LEU A 135 -17.56 -5.06 -4.12
N THR A 136 -16.89 -4.88 -2.99
CA THR A 136 -17.43 -4.20 -1.81
C THR A 136 -16.38 -3.31 -1.18
N ALA A 137 -16.81 -2.24 -0.51
CA ALA A 137 -15.97 -1.43 0.37
C ALA A 137 -16.79 -1.02 1.58
N GLY A 138 -16.17 -0.96 2.76
CA GLY A 138 -16.85 -0.58 3.99
C GLY A 138 -16.18 -1.16 5.24
N TRP A 139 -16.70 -0.74 6.39
CA TRP A 139 -16.25 -1.26 7.67
C TRP A 139 -16.66 -2.73 7.85
N PHE A 140 -15.74 -3.53 8.37
CA PHE A 140 -16.02 -4.91 8.73
C PHE A 140 -16.88 -4.94 10.00
N ALA A 141 -18.12 -5.38 9.88
CA ALA A 141 -19.10 -5.41 10.97
C ALA A 141 -19.04 -6.69 11.86
N GLY A 142 -18.03 -7.55 11.63
CA GLY A 142 -18.00 -8.87 12.26
C GLY A 142 -18.86 -9.90 11.52
N ALA A 143 -18.78 -11.16 11.93
CA ALA A 143 -19.72 -12.20 11.51
C ALA A 143 -20.61 -12.57 12.68
N ALA A 144 -21.91 -12.64 12.46
CA ALA A 144 -22.80 -13.30 13.39
C ALA A 144 -22.50 -14.81 13.39
N ASP A 145 -22.53 -15.45 14.56
CA ASP A 145 -22.53 -16.90 14.65
C ASP A 145 -23.84 -17.47 14.07
N GLU A 146 -23.92 -18.79 13.91
CA GLU A 146 -25.15 -19.48 13.45
C GLU A 146 -26.34 -19.27 14.37
N GLY A 147 -26.16 -18.72 15.59
CA GLY A 147 -27.19 -18.36 16.56
C GLY A 147 -27.61 -16.90 16.51
N GLY A 148 -27.06 -16.09 15.59
CA GLY A 148 -27.39 -14.68 15.45
C GLY A 148 -26.72 -13.75 16.48
N GLN A 149 -25.87 -14.31 17.36
CA GLN A 149 -24.99 -13.51 18.22
C GLN A 149 -23.71 -13.21 17.46
N ALA A 150 -23.21 -11.97 17.55
CA ALA A 150 -21.90 -11.62 17.01
C ALA A 150 -20.85 -12.52 17.65
N ALA A 151 -20.26 -13.42 16.86
CA ALA A 151 -19.29 -14.41 17.34
C ALA A 151 -18.05 -13.74 17.98
N PHE A 152 -17.85 -12.47 17.70
CA PHE A 152 -16.88 -11.58 18.32
C PHE A 152 -17.30 -10.14 18.01
N ASP A 153 -17.50 -9.32 19.02
CA ASP A 153 -17.57 -7.87 18.90
C ASP A 153 -16.24 -7.26 19.37
N PRO A 154 -15.27 -7.05 18.49
CA PRO A 154 -13.99 -6.46 18.87
C PRO A 154 -14.11 -4.96 19.18
N LEU A 155 -15.27 -4.37 18.94
CA LEU A 155 -15.47 -2.93 18.90
C LEU A 155 -16.72 -2.49 19.68
N ALA A 156 -17.32 -3.40 20.51
CA ALA A 156 -18.42 -2.99 21.35
C ALA A 156 -18.00 -1.83 22.27
N PRO A 157 -18.77 -0.77 22.34
CA PRO A 157 -20.20 -0.74 22.43
C PRO A 157 -20.85 0.07 21.30
N GLY A 158 -21.71 -0.56 20.59
CA GLY A 158 -22.54 0.11 19.61
C GLY A 158 -22.41 -0.51 18.25
N ALA A 159 -23.26 -1.41 18.04
CA ALA A 159 -23.68 -2.13 16.84
C ALA A 159 -23.23 -1.66 15.45
N PRO A 160 -23.28 -2.55 14.46
CA PRO A 160 -22.77 -2.37 13.13
C PRO A 160 -23.56 -1.30 12.35
N GLY A 161 -23.02 -0.11 12.37
CA GLY A 161 -23.38 1.00 11.48
C GLY A 161 -22.10 1.75 11.19
N THR A 162 -21.95 2.26 10.01
CA THR A 162 -20.80 3.05 9.56
C THR A 162 -20.48 4.25 10.47
N GLU A 163 -21.41 4.65 11.31
CA GLU A 163 -21.31 5.79 12.24
C GLU A 163 -20.45 5.52 13.48
N GLY A 164 -20.21 4.26 13.86
CA GLY A 164 -19.46 3.91 15.08
C GLY A 164 -17.94 3.92 14.96
N PHE A 165 -17.38 3.83 13.75
CA PHE A 165 -15.93 3.67 13.52
C PHE A 165 -15.21 5.00 13.22
N GLY A 166 -15.95 6.10 13.14
CA GLY A 166 -15.40 7.42 12.81
C GLY A 166 -15.05 7.59 11.34
N PRO A 167 -14.26 8.64 10.99
CA PRO A 167 -13.99 9.00 9.61
C PRO A 167 -13.16 7.94 8.88
N THR A 168 -13.30 7.89 7.54
CA THR A 168 -12.53 7.03 6.64
C THR A 168 -11.14 7.59 6.30
N ALA A 169 -10.65 8.51 7.13
CA ALA A 169 -9.32 9.06 7.07
C ALA A 169 -8.62 8.94 8.43
N THR A 170 -7.31 8.84 8.42
CA THR A 170 -6.47 8.85 9.62
C THR A 170 -5.13 9.52 9.34
N GLN A 171 -4.45 9.97 10.39
CA GLN A 171 -3.08 10.46 10.28
C GLN A 171 -2.10 9.35 10.57
N ILE A 172 -1.07 9.26 9.74
CA ILE A 172 0.06 8.34 9.90
C ILE A 172 1.37 9.11 10.05
N VAL A 173 2.36 8.44 10.60
CA VAL A 173 3.77 8.88 10.57
C VAL A 173 4.60 7.82 9.89
N GLU A 174 5.37 8.21 8.88
CA GLU A 174 6.34 7.34 8.21
C GLU A 174 7.64 8.12 7.96
N ASN A 175 8.77 7.55 8.34
CA ASN A 175 10.08 8.21 8.25
C ASN A 175 10.12 9.59 8.94
N GLY A 176 9.34 9.81 10.00
CA GLY A 176 9.21 11.09 10.69
C GLY A 176 8.28 12.11 10.01
N VAL A 177 7.71 11.79 8.85
CA VAL A 177 6.78 12.66 8.10
C VAL A 177 5.35 12.24 8.38
N ARG A 178 4.48 13.23 8.64
CA ARG A 178 3.05 13.03 8.88
C ARG A 178 2.27 13.12 7.57
N TYR A 179 1.28 12.23 7.41
CA TYR A 179 0.35 12.23 6.27
C TYR A 179 -1.07 12.05 6.74
N GLU A 180 -2.01 12.69 6.07
CA GLU A 180 -3.42 12.32 6.11
C GLU A 180 -3.68 11.27 5.04
N VAL A 181 -4.21 10.12 5.42
CA VAL A 181 -4.54 9.00 4.54
C VAL A 181 -6.05 8.81 4.52
N ASP A 182 -6.65 9.02 3.36
CA ASP A 182 -8.03 8.64 3.08
C ASP A 182 -8.02 7.22 2.51
N PHE A 183 -8.45 6.25 3.31
CA PHE A 183 -8.43 4.85 2.92
C PHE A 183 -9.72 4.41 2.19
N GLU A 184 -10.74 5.24 2.12
CA GLU A 184 -11.94 5.02 1.32
C GLU A 184 -11.72 5.46 -0.14
N ASN A 185 -11.23 6.68 -0.37
CA ASN A 185 -11.07 7.26 -1.69
C ASN A 185 -9.64 7.15 -2.22
N GLY A 186 -8.68 6.81 -1.37
CA GLY A 186 -7.28 6.67 -1.73
C GLY A 186 -6.99 5.48 -2.66
N GLN A 187 -5.86 5.52 -3.34
CA GLN A 187 -5.41 4.43 -4.19
C GLN A 187 -4.96 3.22 -3.35
N LYS A 188 -5.14 2.00 -3.86
CA LYS A 188 -4.89 0.73 -3.14
C LYS A 188 -5.64 0.73 -1.80
N THR A 189 -4.94 0.49 -0.71
CA THR A 189 -5.46 0.55 0.66
C THR A 189 -5.49 1.96 1.24
N GLY A 190 -5.00 2.99 0.50
CA GLY A 190 -4.96 4.40 0.91
C GLY A 190 -3.58 5.04 0.82
N PHE A 191 -2.49 4.26 0.99
CA PHE A 191 -1.12 4.75 0.92
C PHE A 191 -0.16 3.69 0.36
N PHE A 192 0.92 4.13 -0.31
CA PHE A 192 1.91 3.24 -0.94
C PHE A 192 3.02 2.84 0.04
N LEU A 193 2.74 1.91 0.95
CA LEU A 193 3.68 1.45 1.99
C LEU A 193 4.95 0.79 1.44
N ASP A 194 4.89 0.23 0.24
CA ASP A 194 6.01 -0.42 -0.44
C ASP A 194 7.15 0.55 -0.80
N GLN A 195 6.86 1.85 -0.92
CA GLN A 195 7.82 2.89 -1.27
C GLN A 195 8.57 3.51 -0.07
N LYS A 196 8.31 3.07 1.15
CA LYS A 196 8.87 3.62 2.38
C LYS A 196 10.39 3.81 2.35
N TYR A 197 11.11 2.76 1.96
CA TYR A 197 12.58 2.79 1.93
C TYR A 197 13.12 3.68 0.81
N ASN A 198 12.42 3.75 -0.32
CA ASN A 198 12.75 4.64 -1.42
C ASN A 198 12.55 6.11 -1.00
N ARG A 199 11.47 6.43 -0.30
CA ARG A 199 11.24 7.76 0.27
C ARG A 199 12.35 8.15 1.25
N ARG A 200 12.76 7.23 2.13
CA ARG A 200 13.87 7.44 3.06
C ARG A 200 15.21 7.63 2.35
N ALA A 201 15.44 6.95 1.23
CA ALA A 201 16.63 7.15 0.41
C ALA A 201 16.64 8.54 -0.24
N VAL A 202 15.48 9.00 -0.76
CA VAL A 202 15.32 10.36 -1.29
C VAL A 202 15.63 11.40 -0.21
N ALA A 203 15.08 11.25 1.01
CA ALA A 203 15.38 12.17 2.12
C ALA A 203 16.88 12.29 2.39
N LYS A 204 17.61 11.17 2.41
CA LYS A 204 19.06 11.15 2.65
C LYS A 204 19.88 11.88 1.57
N LEU A 205 19.38 11.93 0.34
CA LEU A 205 20.08 12.54 -0.82
C LEU A 205 19.66 13.99 -1.05
N ALA A 206 18.60 14.47 -0.40
CA ALA A 206 17.96 15.74 -0.72
C ALA A 206 18.59 16.96 -0.03
N ALA A 207 19.44 16.78 0.99
CA ALA A 207 19.99 17.89 1.77
C ALA A 207 20.66 18.96 0.89
N GLY A 208 20.17 20.20 1.01
CA GLY A 208 20.66 21.37 0.25
C GLY A 208 20.29 21.39 -1.23
N LYS A 209 19.52 20.44 -1.74
CA LYS A 209 19.16 20.31 -3.16
C LYS A 209 17.86 21.01 -3.51
N HIS A 210 17.76 21.37 -4.80
CA HIS A 210 16.52 21.78 -5.43
C HIS A 210 15.89 20.55 -6.10
N VAL A 211 14.76 20.09 -5.58
CA VAL A 211 14.14 18.84 -5.95
C VAL A 211 12.89 19.06 -6.81
N LEU A 212 12.79 18.34 -7.92
CA LEU A 212 11.56 18.22 -8.70
C LEU A 212 10.99 16.80 -8.49
N ASP A 213 9.83 16.70 -7.86
CA ASP A 213 9.12 15.43 -7.66
C ASP A 213 7.99 15.31 -8.68
N CYS A 214 8.21 14.49 -9.71
CA CYS A 214 7.27 14.23 -10.79
C CYS A 214 6.35 13.05 -10.44
N PHE A 215 5.05 13.22 -10.66
CA PHE A 215 4.01 12.27 -10.26
C PHE A 215 3.90 12.15 -8.74
N THR A 216 3.94 13.29 -8.08
CA THR A 216 4.07 13.41 -6.62
C THR A 216 2.91 12.77 -5.84
N HIS A 217 1.73 12.58 -6.49
CA HIS A 217 0.49 12.12 -5.85
C HIS A 217 0.19 12.98 -4.62
N THR A 218 0.09 12.42 -3.42
CA THR A 218 -0.15 13.15 -2.16
C THR A 218 1.12 13.75 -1.54
N GLY A 219 2.20 13.87 -2.32
CA GLY A 219 3.44 14.53 -1.93
C GLY A 219 4.44 13.66 -1.19
N SER A 220 4.32 12.34 -1.22
CA SER A 220 5.08 11.48 -0.32
C SER A 220 6.60 11.52 -0.53
N PHE A 221 7.09 11.59 -1.77
CA PHE A 221 8.51 11.78 -2.06
C PHE A 221 8.96 13.22 -1.82
N ALA A 222 8.18 14.20 -2.27
CA ALA A 222 8.45 15.62 -2.09
C ALA A 222 8.61 15.98 -0.60
N LEU A 223 7.70 15.48 0.26
CA LEU A 223 7.73 15.72 1.69
C LEU A 223 8.95 15.06 2.36
N ASN A 224 9.32 13.85 1.95
CA ASN A 224 10.55 13.22 2.43
C ASN A 224 11.80 13.99 2.00
N ALA A 225 11.83 14.53 0.77
CA ALA A 225 12.92 15.40 0.31
C ALA A 225 13.02 16.67 1.15
N ALA A 226 11.90 17.36 1.39
CA ALA A 226 11.84 18.57 2.21
C ALA A 226 12.24 18.27 3.67
N HIS A 227 11.73 17.20 4.26
CA HIS A 227 12.09 16.73 5.61
C HIS A 227 13.58 16.38 5.71
N GLY A 228 14.16 15.84 4.63
CA GLY A 228 15.58 15.54 4.51
C GLY A 228 16.49 16.78 4.31
N GLY A 229 15.93 17.99 4.35
CA GLY A 229 16.68 19.24 4.26
C GLY A 229 16.91 19.74 2.83
N ALA A 230 16.05 19.41 1.88
CA ALA A 230 16.08 20.04 0.57
C ALA A 230 15.94 21.56 0.71
N ALA A 231 16.71 22.31 -0.07
CA ALA A 231 16.62 23.78 -0.09
C ALA A 231 15.31 24.25 -0.71
N TYR A 232 14.83 23.52 -1.70
CA TYR A 232 13.57 23.78 -2.40
C TYR A 232 13.00 22.49 -2.99
N VAL A 233 11.69 22.35 -2.99
CA VAL A 233 10.99 21.20 -3.61
C VAL A 233 9.80 21.70 -4.43
N ASN A 234 9.67 21.25 -5.67
CA ASN A 234 8.45 21.39 -6.46
C ASN A 234 7.77 20.02 -6.61
N ALA A 235 6.59 19.89 -6.03
CA ALA A 235 5.76 18.70 -6.09
C ALA A 235 4.76 18.82 -7.25
N VAL A 236 4.87 17.92 -8.23
CA VAL A 236 4.12 18.02 -9.50
C VAL A 236 3.26 16.78 -9.70
N ASP A 237 1.98 17.00 -9.96
CA ASP A 237 1.02 15.96 -10.41
C ASP A 237 0.02 16.57 -11.38
N ILE A 238 -0.60 15.73 -12.21
CA ILE A 238 -1.69 16.17 -13.10
C ILE A 238 -3.00 16.38 -12.33
N SER A 239 -3.17 15.72 -11.19
CA SER A 239 -4.38 15.78 -10.35
C SER A 239 -4.33 16.97 -9.40
N GLU A 240 -5.20 17.94 -9.61
CA GLU A 240 -5.37 19.08 -8.68
C GLU A 240 -5.71 18.63 -7.26
N LEU A 241 -6.52 17.56 -7.11
CA LEU A 241 -6.87 17.01 -5.80
C LEU A 241 -5.65 16.40 -5.09
N ALA A 242 -4.80 15.68 -5.83
CA ALA A 242 -3.58 15.11 -5.28
C ALA A 242 -2.60 16.21 -4.84
N VAL A 243 -2.44 17.24 -5.67
CA VAL A 243 -1.60 18.43 -5.37
C VAL A 243 -2.14 19.19 -4.15
N ALA A 244 -3.46 19.36 -4.04
CA ALA A 244 -4.08 19.97 -2.87
C ALA A 244 -3.83 19.16 -1.59
N GLN A 245 -3.91 17.82 -1.67
CA GLN A 245 -3.58 16.94 -0.54
C GLN A 245 -2.10 16.99 -0.18
N ALA A 246 -1.20 17.04 -1.17
CA ALA A 246 0.24 17.21 -0.95
C ALA A 246 0.54 18.51 -0.19
N ARG A 247 -0.14 19.61 -0.54
CA ARG A 247 -0.03 20.91 0.17
C ARG A 247 -0.53 20.81 1.62
N LYS A 248 -1.65 20.14 1.87
CA LYS A 248 -2.15 19.91 3.24
C LYS A 248 -1.15 19.10 4.06
N ASN A 249 -0.58 18.04 3.47
CA ASN A 249 0.44 17.24 4.13
C ASN A 249 1.71 18.06 4.42
N ALA A 250 2.10 18.99 3.55
CA ALA A 250 3.23 19.90 3.82
C ALA A 250 2.94 20.84 5.01
N GLN A 251 1.74 21.41 5.07
CA GLN A 251 1.30 22.24 6.20
C GLN A 251 1.30 21.46 7.52
N LEU A 252 0.82 20.20 7.50
CA LEU A 252 0.82 19.31 8.66
C LEU A 252 2.22 19.08 9.24
N ASN A 253 3.26 19.24 8.41
CA ASN A 253 4.67 19.08 8.78
C ASN A 253 5.42 20.41 8.92
N GLY A 254 4.81 21.57 8.64
CA GLY A 254 5.46 22.88 8.63
C GLY A 254 6.53 23.04 7.53
N LEU A 255 6.37 22.30 6.41
CA LEU A 255 7.33 22.25 5.29
C LEU A 255 6.93 23.15 4.12
N GLU A 256 5.75 23.73 4.12
CA GLU A 256 5.16 24.46 2.99
C GLU A 256 5.98 25.68 2.52
N LYS A 257 6.83 26.22 3.37
CA LYS A 257 7.65 27.41 3.05
C LYS A 257 8.78 27.12 2.06
N HIS A 258 9.18 25.87 1.93
CA HIS A 258 10.24 25.39 1.05
C HIS A 258 9.72 24.57 -0.12
N MET A 259 8.40 24.57 -0.33
CA MET A 259 7.75 23.72 -1.31
C MET A 259 6.78 24.50 -2.18
N ASP A 260 6.85 24.24 -3.49
CA ASP A 260 5.80 24.56 -4.44
C ASP A 260 5.02 23.33 -4.86
N PHE A 261 3.80 23.58 -5.33
CA PHE A 261 2.83 22.53 -5.66
C PHE A 261 2.19 22.90 -7.00
N THR A 262 2.50 22.12 -8.03
CA THR A 262 2.14 22.44 -9.42
C THR A 262 1.20 21.35 -9.99
N ALA A 263 -0.01 21.73 -10.37
CA ALA A 263 -0.94 20.84 -11.07
C ALA A 263 -0.68 20.96 -12.58
N THR A 264 0.07 20.02 -13.15
CA THR A 264 0.39 19.98 -14.59
C THR A 264 0.81 18.58 -15.03
N ASN A 265 0.74 18.36 -16.33
CA ASN A 265 1.21 17.12 -16.93
C ASN A 265 2.74 17.12 -17.04
N VAL A 266 3.41 16.13 -16.48
CA VAL A 266 4.87 15.96 -16.50
C VAL A 266 5.41 15.86 -17.93
N PHE A 267 4.65 15.27 -18.88
CA PHE A 267 5.04 15.18 -20.29
C PHE A 267 5.04 16.53 -21.00
N ASP A 268 4.36 17.53 -20.49
CA ASP A 268 4.39 18.90 -20.99
C ASP A 268 5.42 19.75 -20.23
N LEU A 269 5.53 19.55 -18.92
CA LEU A 269 6.45 20.29 -18.06
C LEU A 269 7.92 20.05 -18.40
N LEU A 270 8.36 18.78 -18.49
CA LEU A 270 9.78 18.49 -18.70
C LEU A 270 10.30 19.06 -20.05
N PRO A 271 9.59 18.95 -21.19
CA PRO A 271 9.96 19.64 -22.42
C PRO A 271 10.00 21.16 -22.30
N ALA A 272 9.04 21.76 -21.57
CA ALA A 272 8.99 23.21 -21.37
C ALA A 272 10.23 23.72 -20.59
N LEU A 273 10.58 23.03 -19.50
CA LEU A 273 11.80 23.32 -18.72
C LEU A 273 13.09 23.17 -19.57
N GLU A 274 13.14 22.12 -20.41
CA GLU A 274 14.27 21.92 -21.32
C GLU A 274 14.38 23.07 -22.34
N ALA A 275 13.27 23.48 -22.97
CA ALA A 275 13.21 24.58 -23.93
C ALA A 275 13.59 25.93 -23.29
N ALA A 276 13.23 26.14 -22.04
CA ALA A 276 13.60 27.33 -21.26
C ALA A 276 15.05 27.28 -20.75
N HIS A 277 15.78 26.20 -21.00
CA HIS A 277 17.13 25.98 -20.44
C HIS A 277 17.15 26.08 -18.91
N ASP A 278 16.03 25.70 -18.25
CA ASP A 278 15.92 25.75 -16.80
C ASP A 278 16.91 24.76 -16.15
N ARG A 279 17.70 25.25 -15.20
CA ARG A 279 18.70 24.52 -14.45
C ARG A 279 18.47 24.63 -12.95
N THR A 280 17.23 24.93 -12.56
CA THR A 280 16.84 25.10 -11.15
C THR A 280 17.04 23.81 -10.36
N TYR A 281 16.73 22.67 -10.97
CA TYR A 281 16.70 21.39 -10.25
C TYR A 281 18.01 20.61 -10.41
N ASP A 282 18.54 20.13 -9.29
CA ASP A 282 19.71 19.26 -9.25
C ASP A 282 19.38 17.85 -8.69
N PHE A 283 18.11 17.63 -8.33
CA PHE A 283 17.57 16.32 -8.01
C PHE A 283 16.15 16.16 -8.60
N ILE A 284 15.94 15.15 -9.42
CA ILE A 284 14.63 14.87 -10.05
C ILE A 284 14.18 13.46 -9.63
N VAL A 285 12.99 13.36 -9.04
CA VAL A 285 12.32 12.10 -8.71
C VAL A 285 11.27 11.81 -9.77
N LEU A 286 11.25 10.59 -10.30
CA LEU A 286 10.28 10.11 -11.28
C LEU A 286 9.60 8.85 -10.73
N ASP A 287 8.36 8.96 -10.28
CA ASP A 287 7.51 7.84 -9.85
C ASP A 287 6.24 7.74 -10.72
N PRO A 288 6.39 7.48 -12.03
CA PRO A 288 5.26 7.47 -12.93
C PRO A 288 4.31 6.30 -12.65
N PRO A 289 2.99 6.47 -12.91
CA PRO A 289 2.06 5.36 -12.90
C PRO A 289 2.43 4.33 -13.98
N ALA A 290 1.89 3.11 -13.84
CA ALA A 290 2.07 2.10 -14.88
C ALA A 290 1.44 2.56 -16.21
N PHE A 291 2.27 2.89 -17.21
CA PHE A 291 1.80 3.36 -18.52
C PHE A 291 1.15 2.26 -19.35
N THR A 292 1.21 1.00 -18.91
CA THR A 292 0.54 -0.11 -19.59
C THR A 292 -0.13 -1.06 -18.60
N LYS A 293 -1.33 -1.52 -18.99
CA LYS A 293 -2.06 -2.62 -18.34
C LYS A 293 -2.21 -3.84 -19.27
N SER A 294 -1.61 -3.79 -20.46
CA SER A 294 -1.76 -4.87 -21.44
C SER A 294 -0.49 -5.06 -22.28
N ARG A 295 -0.26 -6.30 -22.77
CA ARG A 295 0.86 -6.61 -23.68
C ARG A 295 0.85 -5.79 -24.97
N LYS A 296 -0.34 -5.38 -25.43
CA LYS A 296 -0.51 -4.61 -26.68
C LYS A 296 0.08 -3.19 -26.60
N THR A 297 0.19 -2.63 -25.40
CA THR A 297 0.62 -1.24 -25.18
C THR A 297 2.06 -1.13 -24.61
N ILE A 298 2.82 -2.24 -24.54
CA ILE A 298 4.18 -2.26 -24.01
C ILE A 298 5.11 -1.29 -24.75
N GLN A 299 5.06 -1.27 -26.10
CA GLN A 299 5.94 -0.40 -26.89
C GLN A 299 5.66 1.08 -26.67
N SER A 300 4.39 1.49 -26.54
CA SER A 300 4.04 2.89 -26.25
C SER A 300 4.42 3.25 -24.82
N ALA A 301 4.21 2.36 -23.84
CA ALA A 301 4.65 2.55 -22.47
C ALA A 301 6.18 2.72 -22.36
N SER A 302 6.94 1.85 -23.04
CA SER A 302 8.40 1.94 -23.09
C SER A 302 8.89 3.28 -23.65
N ARG A 303 8.21 3.81 -24.69
CA ARG A 303 8.50 5.15 -25.20
C ARG A 303 8.22 6.24 -24.17
N GLY A 304 7.09 6.15 -23.45
CA GLY A 304 6.76 7.09 -22.38
C GLY A 304 7.81 7.11 -21.25
N TYR A 305 8.19 5.93 -20.75
CA TYR A 305 9.27 5.83 -19.75
C TYR A 305 10.60 6.38 -20.28
N LYS A 306 10.98 6.04 -21.52
CA LYS A 306 12.19 6.58 -22.14
C LYS A 306 12.17 8.10 -22.22
N GLU A 307 11.04 8.68 -22.63
CA GLU A 307 10.89 10.12 -22.83
C GLU A 307 11.09 10.89 -21.51
N ILE A 308 10.37 10.53 -20.44
CA ILE A 308 10.49 11.24 -19.16
C ILE A 308 11.88 11.11 -18.55
N ASN A 309 12.50 9.93 -18.65
CA ASN A 309 13.86 9.70 -18.16
C ASN A 309 14.90 10.52 -18.97
N TYR A 310 14.78 10.52 -20.29
CA TYR A 310 15.66 11.27 -21.17
C TYR A 310 15.58 12.77 -20.88
N ARG A 311 14.38 13.33 -20.73
CA ARG A 311 14.18 14.75 -20.41
C ARG A 311 14.74 15.11 -19.04
N ALA A 312 14.44 14.29 -18.01
CA ALA A 312 14.98 14.50 -16.68
C ALA A 312 16.52 14.52 -16.67
N MET A 313 17.16 13.57 -17.35
CA MET A 313 18.63 13.55 -17.45
C MET A 313 19.21 14.77 -18.16
N LYS A 314 18.51 15.33 -19.14
CA LYS A 314 18.95 16.57 -19.84
C LYS A 314 18.82 17.82 -18.97
N LEU A 315 17.86 17.86 -18.07
CA LEU A 315 17.63 18.97 -17.14
C LEU A 315 18.69 19.00 -16.03
N LEU A 316 19.17 17.83 -15.61
CA LEU A 316 20.12 17.73 -14.51
C LEU A 316 21.49 18.32 -14.86
N PRO A 317 22.10 19.11 -13.95
CA PRO A 317 23.49 19.55 -14.07
C PRO A 317 24.47 18.38 -13.90
N ARG A 318 25.74 18.59 -14.15
CA ARG A 318 26.78 17.60 -13.81
C ARG A 318 26.81 17.38 -12.32
N GLY A 319 26.72 16.09 -11.88
CA GLY A 319 26.61 15.71 -10.48
C GLY A 319 25.20 15.79 -9.91
N GLY A 320 24.21 16.11 -10.74
CA GLY A 320 22.78 16.02 -10.35
C GLY A 320 22.33 14.58 -10.13
N VAL A 321 21.24 14.40 -9.38
CA VAL A 321 20.71 13.10 -8.97
C VAL A 321 19.39 12.82 -9.67
N SER A 322 19.22 11.60 -10.19
CA SER A 322 17.92 11.12 -10.67
C SER A 322 17.46 9.95 -9.80
N GLY A 323 16.31 10.09 -9.14
CA GLY A 323 15.59 9.02 -8.46
C GLY A 323 14.51 8.47 -9.40
N ASN A 324 14.70 7.27 -9.91
CA ASN A 324 13.78 6.66 -10.86
C ASN A 324 13.12 5.42 -10.27
N LEU A 325 11.79 5.47 -10.15
CA LEU A 325 10.96 4.38 -9.69
C LEU A 325 10.14 3.87 -10.87
N GLN A 326 10.41 2.65 -11.30
CA GLN A 326 9.68 2.03 -12.39
C GLN A 326 8.95 0.79 -11.87
N LEU A 327 7.64 0.76 -12.05
CA LEU A 327 6.90 -0.50 -12.01
C LEU A 327 7.39 -1.34 -13.20
N GLN A 328 8.04 -2.48 -12.94
CA GLN A 328 8.47 -3.39 -14.00
C GLN A 328 7.25 -3.81 -14.83
N PRO A 329 7.27 -3.64 -16.15
CA PRO A 329 6.25 -4.24 -16.99
C PRO A 329 6.27 -5.76 -16.77
N LEU A 330 5.09 -6.38 -16.76
CA LEU A 330 4.93 -7.82 -16.71
C LEU A 330 5.74 -8.48 -17.84
N HIS A 331 6.99 -8.81 -17.57
CA HIS A 331 7.73 -9.75 -18.40
C HIS A 331 7.17 -11.13 -18.08
N GLY A 332 6.18 -11.54 -18.90
CA GLY A 332 5.77 -12.93 -18.91
C GLY A 332 6.93 -13.77 -19.45
N HIS A 333 7.44 -14.65 -18.63
CA HIS A 333 8.10 -15.84 -19.08
C HIS A 333 7.06 -16.81 -19.65
#